data_87fe7a4081201715c809abce952b126e
#
_entry.id   87fe7a4081201715c809abce952b126e
#
_cell.length_a   1.000
_cell.length_b   1.000
_cell.length_c   1.000
_cell.angle_alpha   90.00
_cell.angle_beta   90.00
_cell.angle_gamma   90.00
#
_symmetry.space_group_name_H-M   'P 1'
#
loop_
_entity.id
_entity.type
_entity.pdbx_description
1 polymer ?
#
loop_
_entity_poly.entity_id
_entity_poly.type
_entity_poly.pdbx_seq_one_letter_code
_entity_poly.pdbx_strand_id
1 'polypeptide(L)'
;MKALLIGGTGTISSAITRRLAETGWEVYLLNRGNSNGNLPENVKIITADINNETEAKEALADMTFDVVCDFICFVPEQAERDFRLFNGRTKQFIFISSASAYHKPVCDYIITEGTTLANKYWEYSRNKIAIEELLMKHYREDGFPVTIVRPSHTYDERSVPLGVHGKNGSYQVIKRIMEGKPVIIHGDGTTLWTITHNSDFAVGFTGLMGNPHAIGEAFHITSDESVTWNQIYQAIADALGVELKPYHVSSEFLSDVSDYDLTGSLTGDKAQTVVFDNSKIKRIVPEFKAKVHVEQGIRNTVEYVLSHPECQIEDPEFDEWCDRVIDALENAKKIING
;
A
#
# COMPACT_ATOMS: atom_id res chain seq x y z
N MET A 1 20.97 -6.49 -15.17
CA MET A 1 21.16 -6.07 -13.77
C MET A 1 20.59 -7.14 -12.85
N LYS A 2 21.09 -7.22 -11.62
CA LYS A 2 20.71 -8.22 -10.60
C LYS A 2 19.97 -7.56 -9.45
N ALA A 3 18.74 -7.99 -9.20
CA ALA A 3 17.88 -7.44 -8.14
C ALA A 3 17.57 -8.48 -7.06
N LEU A 4 17.53 -8.05 -5.81
CA LEU A 4 16.98 -8.79 -4.69
C LEU A 4 15.72 -8.08 -4.20
N LEU A 5 14.61 -8.80 -4.13
CA LEU A 5 13.36 -8.31 -3.56
C LEU A 5 13.06 -9.08 -2.27
N ILE A 6 13.01 -8.39 -1.14
CA ILE A 6 12.65 -8.94 0.15
C ILE A 6 11.13 -8.76 0.32
N GLY A 7 10.38 -9.88 0.33
CA GLY A 7 8.91 -9.83 0.32
C GLY A 7 8.32 -9.59 -1.08
N GLY A 8 8.86 -10.23 -2.12
CA GLY A 8 8.53 -10.01 -3.54
C GLY A 8 7.19 -10.56 -4.04
N THR A 9 6.26 -11.01 -3.19
CA THR A 9 4.97 -11.65 -3.55
C THR A 9 3.73 -10.90 -3.05
N GLY A 10 3.91 -9.74 -2.41
CA GLY A 10 2.82 -8.91 -1.90
C GLY A 10 2.11 -8.09 -2.99
N THR A 11 1.08 -7.32 -2.60
CA THR A 11 0.29 -6.47 -3.50
C THR A 11 1.14 -5.56 -4.38
N ILE A 12 2.10 -4.86 -3.80
CA ILE A 12 2.99 -3.94 -4.53
C ILE A 12 4.05 -4.73 -5.30
N SER A 13 4.72 -5.66 -4.62
CA SER A 13 5.93 -6.31 -5.13
C SER A 13 5.68 -7.34 -6.22
N SER A 14 4.49 -7.96 -6.29
CA SER A 14 4.18 -8.98 -7.30
C SER A 14 4.24 -8.44 -8.73
N ALA A 15 3.70 -7.24 -8.98
CA ALA A 15 3.77 -6.60 -10.30
C ALA A 15 5.20 -6.17 -10.66
N ILE A 16 5.98 -5.70 -9.67
CA ILE A 16 7.40 -5.36 -9.83
C ILE A 16 8.19 -6.62 -10.20
N THR A 17 7.99 -7.72 -9.48
CA THR A 17 8.65 -9.01 -9.75
C THR A 17 8.39 -9.49 -11.18
N ARG A 18 7.13 -9.49 -11.62
CA ARG A 18 6.76 -9.86 -13.00
C ARG A 18 7.42 -8.96 -14.02
N ARG A 19 7.33 -7.64 -13.85
CA ARG A 19 7.92 -6.69 -14.78
C ARG A 19 9.44 -6.80 -14.88
N LEU A 20 10.16 -7.01 -13.79
CA LEU A 20 11.60 -7.23 -13.81
C LEU A 20 11.97 -8.52 -14.55
N ALA A 21 11.24 -9.60 -14.33
CA ALA A 21 11.43 -10.87 -15.02
C ALA A 21 11.23 -10.74 -16.54
N GLU A 22 10.22 -9.96 -16.98
CA GLU A 22 9.92 -9.67 -18.39
C GLU A 22 10.97 -8.76 -19.05
N THR A 23 11.59 -7.86 -18.29
CA THR A 23 12.55 -6.87 -18.80
C THR A 23 14.01 -7.32 -18.70
N GLY A 24 14.25 -8.61 -18.44
CA GLY A 24 15.57 -9.22 -18.51
C GLY A 24 16.47 -8.98 -17.31
N TRP A 25 15.90 -8.65 -16.16
CA TRP A 25 16.63 -8.61 -14.91
C TRP A 25 16.87 -10.03 -14.38
N GLU A 26 17.99 -10.22 -13.72
CA GLU A 26 18.23 -11.39 -12.88
C GLU A 26 17.58 -11.14 -11.52
N VAL A 27 16.39 -11.74 -11.30
CA VAL A 27 15.54 -11.47 -10.13
C VAL A 27 15.71 -12.56 -9.09
N TYR A 28 16.01 -12.15 -7.87
CA TYR A 28 16.01 -12.97 -6.67
C TYR A 28 14.91 -12.50 -5.71
N LEU A 29 14.16 -13.44 -5.16
CA LEU A 29 13.24 -13.17 -4.05
C LEU A 29 13.78 -13.80 -2.78
N LEU A 30 13.91 -13.01 -1.72
CA LEU A 30 14.14 -13.55 -0.39
C LEU A 30 12.81 -13.58 0.37
N ASN A 31 12.33 -14.80 0.65
CA ASN A 31 11.09 -15.04 1.36
C ASN A 31 11.12 -16.37 2.13
N ARG A 32 10.10 -16.61 2.99
CA ARG A 32 9.99 -17.80 3.82
C ARG A 32 9.46 -19.04 3.09
N GLY A 33 9.19 -18.95 1.78
CA GLY A 33 8.69 -20.05 0.96
C GLY A 33 7.18 -20.30 1.01
N ASN A 34 6.42 -19.54 1.79
CA ASN A 34 4.99 -19.80 2.03
C ASN A 34 4.06 -19.34 0.88
N SER A 35 4.52 -18.50 -0.03
CA SER A 35 3.70 -17.85 -1.06
C SER A 35 4.44 -17.73 -2.39
N ASN A 36 4.88 -18.85 -2.95
CA ASN A 36 5.64 -18.88 -4.20
C ASN A 36 4.76 -19.16 -5.45
N GLY A 37 3.43 -19.13 -5.31
CA GLY A 37 2.52 -19.38 -6.43
C GLY A 37 2.57 -18.28 -7.50
N ASN A 38 2.49 -18.67 -8.78
CA ASN A 38 2.42 -17.78 -9.95
C ASN A 38 3.63 -16.84 -10.17
N LEU A 39 4.82 -17.26 -9.76
CA LEU A 39 6.06 -16.55 -10.09
C LEU A 39 6.53 -16.90 -11.50
N PRO A 40 7.11 -15.95 -12.26
CA PRO A 40 7.77 -16.25 -13.52
C PRO A 40 8.90 -17.28 -13.34
N GLU A 41 9.07 -18.20 -14.29
CA GLU A 41 10.03 -19.32 -14.20
C GLU A 41 11.50 -18.86 -14.05
N ASN A 42 11.82 -17.66 -14.53
CA ASN A 42 13.16 -17.08 -14.46
C ASN A 42 13.45 -16.34 -13.15
N VAL A 43 12.53 -16.34 -12.19
CA VAL A 43 12.72 -15.76 -10.84
C VAL A 43 13.36 -16.80 -9.94
N LYS A 44 14.44 -16.43 -9.27
CA LYS A 44 15.19 -17.28 -8.34
C LYS A 44 14.75 -17.02 -6.90
N ILE A 45 14.54 -18.08 -6.13
CA ILE A 45 14.08 -17.98 -4.73
C ILE A 45 15.25 -18.28 -3.80
N ILE A 46 15.46 -17.40 -2.82
CA ILE A 46 16.29 -17.61 -1.65
C ILE A 46 15.34 -17.79 -0.47
N THR A 47 15.28 -19.01 0.08
CA THR A 47 14.41 -19.30 1.21
C THR A 47 15.13 -19.00 2.50
N ALA A 48 14.71 -17.95 3.21
CA ALA A 48 15.17 -17.56 4.53
C ALA A 48 14.17 -16.60 5.18
N ASP A 49 14.16 -16.53 6.51
CA ASP A 49 13.48 -15.45 7.23
C ASP A 49 14.46 -14.28 7.40
N ILE A 50 14.17 -13.17 6.74
CA ILE A 50 14.98 -11.95 6.85
C ILE A 50 15.07 -11.45 8.30
N ASN A 51 14.07 -11.72 9.15
CA ASN A 51 14.10 -11.34 10.56
C ASN A 51 15.05 -12.21 11.40
N ASN A 52 15.49 -13.36 10.88
CA ASN A 52 16.59 -14.12 11.40
C ASN A 52 17.88 -13.70 10.65
N GLU A 53 18.57 -12.67 11.16
CA GLU A 53 19.74 -12.08 10.51
C GLU A 53 20.85 -13.12 10.20
N THR A 54 21.04 -14.11 11.07
CA THR A 54 22.03 -15.18 10.85
C THR A 54 21.66 -16.04 9.66
N GLU A 55 20.43 -16.53 9.61
CA GLU A 55 19.89 -17.31 8.49
C GLU A 55 19.95 -16.55 7.17
N ALA A 56 19.50 -15.28 7.19
CA ALA A 56 19.55 -14.42 6.02
C ALA A 56 20.99 -14.20 5.51
N LYS A 57 21.93 -14.01 6.42
CA LYS A 57 23.35 -13.82 6.09
C LYS A 57 23.97 -15.07 5.49
N GLU A 58 23.66 -16.24 6.02
CA GLU A 58 24.10 -17.53 5.46
C GLU A 58 23.48 -17.79 4.08
N ALA A 59 22.17 -17.56 3.90
CA ALA A 59 21.49 -17.77 2.64
C ALA A 59 21.94 -16.81 1.53
N LEU A 60 22.29 -15.57 1.89
CA LEU A 60 22.81 -14.57 0.96
C LEU A 60 24.32 -14.77 0.68
N ALA A 61 25.05 -15.48 1.52
CA ALA A 61 26.49 -15.73 1.41
C ALA A 61 27.26 -14.47 0.95
N ASP A 62 28.08 -14.59 -0.10
CA ASP A 62 28.84 -13.47 -0.68
C ASP A 62 28.15 -12.80 -1.87
N MET A 63 26.84 -12.97 -1.99
CA MET A 63 26.09 -12.38 -3.11
C MET A 63 26.07 -10.85 -3.03
N THR A 64 26.23 -10.22 -4.18
CA THR A 64 26.08 -8.78 -4.38
C THR A 64 24.97 -8.50 -5.39
N PHE A 65 24.36 -7.33 -5.29
CA PHE A 65 23.22 -6.96 -6.11
C PHE A 65 23.41 -5.56 -6.69
N ASP A 66 22.85 -5.30 -7.86
CA ASP A 66 22.75 -3.94 -8.38
C ASP A 66 21.70 -3.16 -7.58
N VAL A 67 20.59 -3.83 -7.23
CA VAL A 67 19.50 -3.22 -6.45
C VAL A 67 18.96 -4.22 -5.41
N VAL A 68 18.77 -3.75 -4.19
CA VAL A 68 18.02 -4.46 -3.13
C VAL A 68 16.78 -3.65 -2.78
N CYS A 69 15.61 -4.30 -2.71
CA CYS A 69 14.35 -3.66 -2.31
C CYS A 69 13.74 -4.40 -1.13
N ASP A 70 13.46 -3.70 -0.02
CA ASP A 70 12.73 -4.30 1.11
C ASP A 70 11.28 -3.78 1.17
N PHE A 71 10.31 -4.71 1.00
CA PHE A 71 8.87 -4.46 1.08
C PHE A 71 8.27 -4.78 2.45
N ILE A 72 9.07 -5.34 3.36
CA ILE A 72 8.60 -5.83 4.68
C ILE A 72 9.38 -5.23 5.86
N CYS A 73 10.01 -4.07 5.66
CA CYS A 73 10.64 -3.28 6.72
C CYS A 73 9.60 -2.32 7.34
N PHE A 74 9.20 -2.56 8.59
CA PHE A 74 8.12 -1.85 9.28
C PHE A 74 8.55 -1.13 10.55
N VAL A 75 9.72 -1.45 11.11
CA VAL A 75 10.27 -0.85 12.31
C VAL A 75 11.76 -0.51 12.13
N PRO A 76 12.30 0.49 12.86
CA PRO A 76 13.68 0.95 12.67
C PRO A 76 14.75 -0.15 12.84
N GLU A 77 14.52 -1.12 13.70
CA GLU A 77 15.45 -2.25 13.94
C GLU A 77 15.64 -3.12 12.69
N GLN A 78 14.60 -3.21 11.86
CA GLN A 78 14.66 -3.92 10.56
C GLN A 78 15.51 -3.14 9.55
N ALA A 79 15.43 -1.81 9.53
CA ALA A 79 16.28 -0.98 8.69
C ALA A 79 17.76 -1.05 9.08
N GLU A 80 18.05 -1.09 10.40
CA GLU A 80 19.41 -1.33 10.90
C GLU A 80 19.93 -2.72 10.49
N ARG A 81 19.10 -3.75 10.54
CA ARG A 81 19.43 -5.09 10.03
C ARG A 81 19.79 -5.02 8.53
N ASP A 82 18.97 -4.33 7.74
CA ASP A 82 19.19 -4.21 6.29
C ASP A 82 20.47 -3.45 5.97
N PHE A 83 20.77 -2.39 6.71
CA PHE A 83 22.05 -1.70 6.61
C PHE A 83 23.22 -2.67 6.87
N ARG A 84 23.19 -3.45 7.97
CA ARG A 84 24.25 -4.43 8.27
C ARG A 84 24.41 -5.52 7.20
N LEU A 85 23.31 -5.95 6.60
CA LEU A 85 23.33 -7.00 5.57
C LEU A 85 23.80 -6.52 4.21
N PHE A 86 23.48 -5.27 3.83
CA PHE A 86 23.61 -4.82 2.45
C PHE A 86 24.59 -3.68 2.24
N ASN A 87 25.14 -3.07 3.29
CA ASN A 87 26.20 -2.05 3.15
C ASN A 87 27.44 -2.65 2.46
N GLY A 88 27.87 -2.02 1.36
CA GLY A 88 28.96 -2.52 0.51
C GLY A 88 28.58 -3.71 -0.39
N ARG A 89 27.32 -4.20 -0.35
CA ARG A 89 26.84 -5.36 -1.11
C ARG A 89 25.76 -5.02 -2.16
N THR A 90 25.31 -3.77 -2.16
CA THR A 90 24.36 -3.27 -3.16
C THR A 90 24.80 -1.91 -3.69
N LYS A 91 24.42 -1.60 -4.95
CA LYS A 91 24.65 -0.29 -5.57
C LYS A 91 23.47 0.65 -5.35
N GLN A 92 22.30 0.12 -4.97
CA GLN A 92 21.11 0.88 -4.58
C GLN A 92 20.27 0.03 -3.63
N PHE A 93 19.83 0.64 -2.53
CA PHE A 93 18.87 0.05 -1.60
C PHE A 93 17.57 0.86 -1.68
N ILE A 94 16.45 0.22 -2.02
CA ILE A 94 15.15 0.87 -2.11
C ILE A 94 14.30 0.46 -0.92
N PHE A 95 13.95 1.45 -0.10
CA PHE A 95 13.04 1.29 1.03
C PHE A 95 11.62 1.66 0.65
N ILE A 96 10.66 0.80 0.99
CA ILE A 96 9.24 1.06 0.82
C ILE A 96 8.69 1.72 2.09
N SER A 97 8.54 3.04 2.03
CA SER A 97 7.90 3.84 3.06
C SER A 97 6.37 3.86 2.88
N SER A 98 5.72 4.97 3.14
CA SER A 98 4.28 5.16 2.95
C SER A 98 3.95 6.64 2.79
N ALA A 99 2.96 6.95 1.96
CA ALA A 99 2.39 8.30 1.88
C ALA A 99 1.64 8.72 3.16
N SER A 100 1.28 7.77 4.03
CA SER A 100 0.73 8.08 5.36
C SER A 100 1.76 8.78 6.29
N ALA A 101 3.05 8.75 5.93
CA ALA A 101 4.12 9.47 6.64
C ALA A 101 4.02 10.99 6.49
N TYR A 102 3.40 11.51 5.42
CA TYR A 102 3.18 12.94 5.26
C TYR A 102 2.32 13.53 6.38
N HIS A 103 2.55 14.81 6.70
CA HIS A 103 1.91 15.51 7.81
C HIS A 103 0.38 15.34 7.83
N LYS A 104 -0.15 14.98 8.99
CA LYS A 104 -1.59 14.84 9.28
C LYS A 104 -1.97 15.65 10.52
N PRO A 105 -3.04 16.47 10.46
CA PRO A 105 -3.88 16.74 9.28
C PRO A 105 -3.11 17.48 8.19
N VAL A 106 -3.53 17.33 6.94
CA VAL A 106 -2.84 17.97 5.81
C VAL A 106 -2.95 19.50 5.88
N CYS A 107 -1.83 20.20 5.66
CA CYS A 107 -1.83 21.67 5.59
C CYS A 107 -2.12 22.18 4.17
N ASP A 108 -1.76 21.38 3.17
CA ASP A 108 -2.08 21.59 1.77
C ASP A 108 -2.57 20.25 1.20
N TYR A 109 -3.65 20.25 0.42
CA TYR A 109 -4.18 19.05 -0.17
C TYR A 109 -3.32 18.52 -1.34
N ILE A 110 -2.45 19.35 -1.90
CA ILE A 110 -1.44 18.92 -2.90
C ILE A 110 -0.18 18.48 -2.18
N ILE A 111 0.10 17.20 -2.22
CA ILE A 111 1.25 16.58 -1.58
C ILE A 111 2.42 16.48 -2.56
N THR A 112 3.57 16.98 -2.15
CA THR A 112 4.85 16.80 -2.84
C THR A 112 5.81 16.01 -1.94
N GLU A 113 6.93 15.53 -2.48
CA GLU A 113 7.96 14.85 -1.65
C GLU A 113 8.63 15.80 -0.63
N GLY A 114 8.50 17.13 -0.83
CA GLY A 114 8.94 18.16 0.13
C GLY A 114 7.94 18.42 1.26
N THR A 115 6.73 17.84 1.22
CA THR A 115 5.77 17.95 2.32
C THR A 115 6.35 17.35 3.58
N THR A 116 6.22 18.05 4.72
CA THR A 116 6.74 17.61 6.01
C THR A 116 6.21 16.23 6.40
N LEU A 117 7.07 15.43 6.98
CA LEU A 117 6.69 14.13 7.54
C LEU A 117 6.31 14.28 9.00
N ALA A 118 5.05 13.99 9.33
CA ALA A 118 4.56 13.98 10.71
C ALA A 118 3.18 13.30 10.78
N ASN A 119 3.04 12.28 11.60
CA ASN A 119 1.75 11.62 11.83
C ASN A 119 1.63 11.18 13.28
N LYS A 120 0.94 11.96 14.09
CA LYS A 120 0.74 11.66 15.51
C LYS A 120 -0.31 10.56 15.77
N TYR A 121 -1.14 10.26 14.78
CA TYR A 121 -2.28 9.37 14.93
C TYR A 121 -1.94 7.90 14.71
N TRP A 122 -0.90 7.59 13.89
CA TRP A 122 -0.62 6.22 13.48
C TRP A 122 0.82 5.81 13.77
N GLU A 123 1.00 4.76 14.58
CA GLU A 123 2.32 4.22 14.93
C GLU A 123 3.06 3.71 13.70
N TYR A 124 2.35 3.02 12.80
CA TYR A 124 2.91 2.58 11.52
C TYR A 124 3.58 3.73 10.76
N SER A 125 2.92 4.88 10.66
CA SER A 125 3.45 6.05 9.96
C SER A 125 4.65 6.64 10.70
N ARG A 126 4.62 6.70 12.04
CA ARG A 126 5.78 7.14 12.84
C ARG A 126 6.98 6.24 12.63
N ASN A 127 6.78 4.92 12.58
CA ASN A 127 7.85 3.97 12.30
C ASN A 127 8.42 4.17 10.90
N LYS A 128 7.58 4.39 9.87
CA LYS A 128 8.07 4.69 8.52
C LYS A 128 8.90 5.96 8.48
N ILE A 129 8.49 7.01 9.19
CA ILE A 129 9.27 8.27 9.32
C ILE A 129 10.64 7.99 9.97
N ALA A 130 10.66 7.28 11.09
CA ALA A 130 11.89 6.96 11.80
C ALA A 130 12.85 6.10 10.95
N ILE A 131 12.33 5.18 10.14
CA ILE A 131 13.13 4.40 9.18
C ILE A 131 13.73 5.31 8.10
N GLU A 132 12.94 6.22 7.53
CA GLU A 132 13.46 7.18 6.53
C GLU A 132 14.60 8.02 7.09
N GLU A 133 14.43 8.58 8.29
CA GLU A 133 15.46 9.38 8.98
C GLU A 133 16.74 8.58 9.21
N LEU A 134 16.61 7.34 9.68
CA LEU A 134 17.71 6.42 9.92
C LEU A 134 18.45 6.08 8.62
N LEU A 135 17.75 5.66 7.58
CA LEU A 135 18.37 5.30 6.30
C LEU A 135 19.02 6.52 5.63
N MET A 136 18.43 7.69 5.73
CA MET A 136 19.03 8.93 5.23
C MET A 136 20.23 9.38 6.06
N LYS A 137 20.31 9.02 7.33
CA LYS A 137 21.53 9.17 8.14
C LYS A 137 22.63 8.27 7.59
N HIS A 138 22.36 6.98 7.39
CA HIS A 138 23.34 6.04 6.80
C HIS A 138 23.77 6.48 5.38
N TYR A 139 22.87 7.06 4.58
CA TYR A 139 23.25 7.64 3.29
C TYR A 139 24.29 8.75 3.44
N ARG A 140 24.11 9.68 4.38
CA ARG A 140 25.00 10.83 4.58
C ARG A 140 26.33 10.48 5.26
N GLU A 141 26.30 9.57 6.23
CA GLU A 141 27.44 9.30 7.09
C GLU A 141 28.26 8.08 6.61
N ASP A 142 27.60 7.06 6.07
CA ASP A 142 28.21 5.77 5.70
C ASP A 142 28.24 5.54 4.18
N GLY A 143 27.62 6.42 3.39
CA GLY A 143 27.53 6.27 1.93
C GLY A 143 26.59 5.15 1.48
N PHE A 144 25.63 4.71 2.33
CA PHE A 144 24.66 3.70 1.98
C PHE A 144 23.70 4.19 0.90
N PRO A 145 23.60 3.56 -0.29
CA PRO A 145 22.97 4.15 -1.47
C PRO A 145 21.44 4.02 -1.45
N VAL A 146 20.77 4.77 -0.59
CA VAL A 146 19.33 4.67 -0.31
C VAL A 146 18.49 5.43 -1.34
N THR A 147 17.38 4.83 -1.75
CA THR A 147 16.22 5.48 -2.39
C THR A 147 14.98 5.19 -1.57
N ILE A 148 14.16 6.20 -1.30
CA ILE A 148 12.91 6.06 -0.53
C ILE A 148 11.73 6.11 -1.50
N VAL A 149 10.79 5.17 -1.39
CA VAL A 149 9.54 5.19 -2.16
C VAL A 149 8.35 5.21 -1.21
N ARG A 150 7.46 6.19 -1.39
CA ARG A 150 6.25 6.40 -0.60
C ARG A 150 5.01 6.05 -1.44
N PRO A 151 4.55 4.78 -1.44
CA PRO A 151 3.29 4.43 -2.09
C PRO A 151 2.11 5.07 -1.34
N SER A 152 1.06 5.45 -2.08
CA SER A 152 -0.27 5.71 -1.55
C SER A 152 -1.05 4.40 -1.47
N HIS A 153 -2.36 4.41 -1.62
CA HIS A 153 -3.19 3.21 -1.60
C HIS A 153 -3.00 2.40 -2.89
N THR A 154 -1.96 1.59 -2.93
CA THR A 154 -1.71 0.68 -4.04
C THR A 154 -2.55 -0.59 -3.86
N TYR A 155 -3.23 -1.02 -4.92
CA TYR A 155 -4.09 -2.21 -4.93
C TYR A 155 -3.77 -3.12 -6.12
N ASP A 156 -4.26 -4.34 -6.07
CA ASP A 156 -4.12 -5.35 -7.12
C ASP A 156 -5.46 -6.03 -7.42
N GLU A 157 -5.43 -7.06 -8.26
CA GLU A 157 -6.60 -7.83 -8.66
C GLU A 157 -7.29 -8.60 -7.52
N ARG A 158 -6.66 -8.77 -6.35
CA ARG A 158 -7.13 -9.64 -5.26
C ARG A 158 -8.02 -8.93 -4.23
N SER A 159 -7.96 -7.60 -4.16
CA SER A 159 -8.67 -6.84 -3.14
C SER A 159 -8.99 -5.42 -3.61
N VAL A 160 -10.25 -4.99 -3.51
CA VAL A 160 -10.64 -3.62 -3.82
C VAL A 160 -10.15 -2.65 -2.73
N PRO A 161 -9.76 -1.43 -3.11
CA PRO A 161 -9.33 -0.41 -2.15
C PRO A 161 -10.52 0.14 -1.35
N LEU A 162 -10.50 -0.01 -0.03
CA LEU A 162 -11.57 0.43 0.87
C LEU A 162 -11.05 1.34 1.98
N GLY A 163 -11.92 2.23 2.45
CA GLY A 163 -11.67 3.03 3.65
C GLY A 163 -11.88 2.23 4.92
N VAL A 164 -12.98 1.49 4.98
CA VAL A 164 -13.39 0.68 6.13
C VAL A 164 -13.57 -0.76 5.69
N HIS A 165 -12.87 -1.69 6.32
CA HIS A 165 -12.97 -3.13 6.09
C HIS A 165 -12.50 -3.89 7.34
N GLY A 166 -12.85 -5.18 7.42
CA GLY A 166 -12.43 -6.06 8.50
C GLY A 166 -11.01 -6.62 8.33
N LYS A 167 -10.67 -7.60 9.17
CA LYS A 167 -9.32 -8.23 9.22
C LYS A 167 -9.01 -9.05 7.96
N ASN A 168 -10.04 -9.63 7.34
CA ASN A 168 -9.92 -10.56 6.21
C ASN A 168 -9.95 -9.87 4.84
N GLY A 169 -9.73 -8.54 4.80
CA GLY A 169 -9.67 -7.78 3.54
C GLY A 169 -11.01 -7.24 3.07
N SER A 170 -11.18 -7.11 1.76
CA SER A 170 -12.30 -6.37 1.17
C SER A 170 -13.54 -7.20 0.84
N TYR A 171 -13.44 -8.52 0.81
CA TYR A 171 -14.52 -9.36 0.29
C TYR A 171 -15.85 -9.22 1.05
N GLN A 172 -15.80 -9.07 2.39
CA GLN A 172 -17.04 -8.90 3.17
C GLN A 172 -17.82 -7.65 2.76
N VAL A 173 -17.13 -6.57 2.37
CA VAL A 173 -17.79 -5.36 1.87
C VAL A 173 -18.40 -5.62 0.49
N ILE A 174 -17.70 -6.30 -0.42
CA ILE A 174 -18.24 -6.74 -1.73
C ILE A 174 -19.50 -7.59 -1.52
N LYS A 175 -19.45 -8.54 -0.59
CA LYS A 175 -20.59 -9.42 -0.25
C LYS A 175 -21.78 -8.62 0.26
N ARG A 176 -21.56 -7.64 1.18
CA ARG A 176 -22.62 -6.77 1.68
C ARG A 176 -23.31 -5.99 0.54
N ILE A 177 -22.51 -5.47 -0.41
CA ILE A 177 -23.06 -4.76 -1.58
C ILE A 177 -23.89 -5.70 -2.44
N MET A 178 -23.41 -6.93 -2.74
CA MET A 178 -24.16 -7.93 -3.50
C MET A 178 -25.48 -8.33 -2.82
N GLU A 179 -25.49 -8.44 -1.49
CA GLU A 179 -26.67 -8.77 -0.70
C GLU A 179 -27.63 -7.57 -0.52
N GLY A 180 -27.29 -6.38 -1.05
CA GLY A 180 -28.07 -5.17 -0.90
C GLY A 180 -28.11 -4.64 0.55
N LYS A 181 -27.14 -5.01 1.38
CA LYS A 181 -26.94 -4.47 2.73
C LYS A 181 -26.33 -3.07 2.66
N PRO A 182 -26.59 -2.20 3.64
CA PRO A 182 -25.86 -0.94 3.77
C PRO A 182 -24.37 -1.17 4.04
N VAL A 183 -23.50 -0.33 3.44
CA VAL A 183 -22.06 -0.35 3.67
C VAL A 183 -21.57 0.93 4.30
N ILE A 184 -20.72 0.80 5.31
CA ILE A 184 -20.18 1.95 6.04
C ILE A 184 -19.13 2.65 5.19
N ILE A 185 -19.34 3.95 4.96
CA ILE A 185 -18.35 4.86 4.37
C ILE A 185 -17.99 5.90 5.44
N HIS A 186 -16.70 6.07 5.70
CA HIS A 186 -16.23 7.01 6.72
C HIS A 186 -16.42 8.47 6.30
N GLY A 187 -16.68 9.34 7.27
CA GLY A 187 -17.00 10.74 7.04
C GLY A 187 -18.30 10.88 6.26
N ASP A 188 -18.34 11.80 5.33
CA ASP A 188 -19.40 11.98 4.33
C ASP A 188 -19.02 11.34 2.97
N GLY A 189 -17.88 10.68 2.91
CA GLY A 189 -17.37 10.04 1.71
C GLY A 189 -16.86 11.00 0.63
N THR A 190 -16.73 12.30 0.90
CA THR A 190 -16.36 13.32 -0.10
C THR A 190 -14.87 13.68 -0.10
N THR A 191 -14.09 13.21 0.87
CA THR A 191 -12.65 13.42 0.85
C THR A 191 -12.01 12.75 -0.37
N LEU A 192 -11.08 13.48 -1.03
CA LEU A 192 -10.37 12.95 -2.20
C LEU A 192 -9.29 11.95 -1.77
N TRP A 193 -9.25 10.86 -2.49
CA TRP A 193 -8.28 9.79 -2.27
C TRP A 193 -7.63 9.36 -3.59
N THR A 194 -6.36 8.98 -3.52
CA THR A 194 -5.62 8.50 -4.69
C THR A 194 -5.31 7.02 -4.54
N ILE A 195 -5.91 6.20 -5.40
CA ILE A 195 -5.61 4.77 -5.51
C ILE A 195 -4.76 4.51 -6.74
N THR A 196 -3.84 3.58 -6.66
CA THR A 196 -2.89 3.28 -7.76
C THR A 196 -2.86 1.78 -8.00
N HIS A 197 -3.15 1.34 -9.22
CA HIS A 197 -3.02 -0.07 -9.56
C HIS A 197 -1.55 -0.48 -9.53
N ASN A 198 -1.25 -1.67 -9.01
CA ASN A 198 0.12 -2.15 -8.83
C ASN A 198 0.92 -2.25 -10.14
N SER A 199 0.26 -2.49 -11.27
CA SER A 199 0.92 -2.52 -12.58
C SER A 199 1.46 -1.15 -13.00
N ASP A 200 0.72 -0.07 -12.72
CA ASP A 200 1.19 1.29 -12.97
C ASP A 200 2.29 1.69 -11.99
N PHE A 201 2.11 1.32 -10.70
CA PHE A 201 3.16 1.51 -9.70
C PHE A 201 4.47 0.86 -10.11
N ALA A 202 4.41 -0.38 -10.64
CA ALA A 202 5.57 -1.12 -11.09
C ALA A 202 6.35 -0.42 -12.22
N VAL A 203 5.68 0.34 -13.09
CA VAL A 203 6.36 1.13 -14.14
C VAL A 203 7.24 2.21 -13.51
N GLY A 204 6.68 3.01 -12.61
CA GLY A 204 7.43 4.05 -11.90
C GLY A 204 8.57 3.46 -11.06
N PHE A 205 8.27 2.41 -10.30
CA PHE A 205 9.22 1.76 -9.41
C PHE A 205 10.43 1.16 -10.15
N THR A 206 10.18 0.38 -11.21
CA THR A 206 11.27 -0.24 -11.97
C THR A 206 12.12 0.78 -12.71
N GLY A 207 11.56 1.95 -13.08
CA GLY A 207 12.32 3.05 -13.66
C GLY A 207 13.25 3.77 -12.66
N LEU A 208 13.01 3.62 -11.34
CA LEU A 208 13.93 4.08 -10.30
C LEU A 208 15.05 3.08 -10.03
N MET A 209 14.85 1.80 -10.34
CA MET A 209 15.81 0.74 -10.05
C MET A 209 17.06 0.87 -10.94
N GLY A 210 18.23 0.96 -10.30
CA GLY A 210 19.51 1.17 -10.98
C GLY A 210 19.69 2.59 -11.54
N ASN A 211 18.80 3.52 -11.23
CA ASN A 211 18.92 4.92 -11.64
C ASN A 211 19.73 5.72 -10.60
N PRO A 212 20.94 6.21 -10.96
CA PRO A 212 21.79 6.95 -10.01
C PRO A 212 21.17 8.26 -9.53
N HIS A 213 20.25 8.87 -10.30
CA HIS A 213 19.55 10.09 -9.91
C HIS A 213 18.44 9.85 -8.87
N ALA A 214 18.14 8.59 -8.54
CA ALA A 214 17.21 8.24 -7.48
C ALA A 214 17.88 8.04 -6.11
N ILE A 215 19.21 7.90 -6.07
CA ILE A 215 19.95 7.66 -4.84
C ILE A 215 19.98 8.94 -4.00
N GLY A 216 19.68 8.83 -2.71
CA GLY A 216 19.56 9.95 -1.78
C GLY A 216 18.23 10.72 -1.87
N GLU A 217 17.27 10.22 -2.67
CA GLU A 217 16.01 10.89 -2.96
C GLU A 217 14.80 10.09 -2.48
N ALA A 218 13.71 10.80 -2.20
CA ALA A 218 12.41 10.22 -1.93
C ALA A 218 11.45 10.46 -3.11
N PHE A 219 10.59 9.47 -3.40
CA PHE A 219 9.56 9.56 -4.44
C PHE A 219 8.24 9.01 -3.93
N HIS A 220 7.13 9.68 -4.24
CA HIS A 220 5.86 8.99 -4.29
C HIS A 220 5.56 8.54 -5.73
N ILE A 221 4.88 7.42 -5.87
CA ILE A 221 4.45 6.88 -7.16
C ILE A 221 2.96 6.62 -7.03
N THR A 222 2.14 7.47 -7.65
CA THR A 222 0.69 7.43 -7.51
C THR A 222 -0.01 7.66 -8.86
N SER A 223 -1.30 7.32 -8.92
CA SER A 223 -2.13 7.76 -10.04
C SER A 223 -2.22 9.30 -10.06
N ASP A 224 -2.48 9.86 -11.24
CA ASP A 224 -2.85 11.28 -11.40
C ASP A 224 -4.36 11.50 -11.12
N GLU A 225 -5.11 10.42 -10.98
CA GLU A 225 -6.55 10.43 -10.74
C GLU A 225 -6.82 10.39 -9.24
N SER A 226 -7.57 11.38 -8.75
CA SER A 226 -8.04 11.43 -7.37
C SER A 226 -9.55 11.45 -7.37
N VAL A 227 -10.16 10.56 -6.60
CA VAL A 227 -11.61 10.35 -6.53
C VAL A 227 -12.09 10.41 -5.09
N THR A 228 -13.36 10.63 -4.88
CA THR A 228 -13.96 10.56 -3.55
C THR A 228 -14.17 9.10 -3.12
N TRP A 229 -14.28 8.87 -1.82
CA TRP A 229 -14.64 7.54 -1.32
C TRP A 229 -16.01 7.10 -1.85
N ASN A 230 -16.97 8.02 -1.97
CA ASN A 230 -18.26 7.71 -2.58
C ASN A 230 -18.12 7.17 -4.00
N GLN A 231 -17.22 7.75 -4.81
CA GLN A 231 -16.96 7.26 -6.17
C GLN A 231 -16.29 5.87 -6.17
N ILE A 232 -15.39 5.60 -5.22
CA ILE A 232 -14.76 4.27 -5.09
C ILE A 232 -15.82 3.20 -4.80
N TYR A 233 -16.67 3.43 -3.79
CA TYR A 233 -17.73 2.47 -3.45
C TYR A 233 -18.79 2.33 -4.55
N GLN A 234 -19.13 3.45 -5.23
CA GLN A 234 -20.03 3.40 -6.37
C GLN A 234 -19.46 2.57 -7.52
N ALA A 235 -18.15 2.72 -7.83
CA ALA A 235 -17.50 1.92 -8.86
C ALA A 235 -17.53 0.40 -8.54
N ILE A 236 -17.46 0.03 -7.26
CA ILE A 236 -17.63 -1.37 -6.84
C ILE A 236 -19.05 -1.86 -7.12
N ALA A 237 -20.05 -1.08 -6.73
CA ALA A 237 -21.46 -1.42 -6.96
C ALA A 237 -21.81 -1.50 -8.45
N ASP A 238 -21.27 -0.56 -9.25
CA ASP A 238 -21.43 -0.56 -10.71
C ASP A 238 -20.80 -1.79 -11.37
N ALA A 239 -19.62 -2.21 -10.89
CA ALA A 239 -18.96 -3.43 -11.36
C ALA A 239 -19.76 -4.69 -11.02
N LEU A 240 -20.49 -4.68 -9.89
CA LEU A 240 -21.38 -5.76 -9.46
C LEU A 240 -22.77 -5.71 -10.15
N GLY A 241 -23.11 -4.58 -10.79
CA GLY A 241 -24.43 -4.38 -11.41
C GLY A 241 -25.56 -4.22 -10.39
N VAL A 242 -25.29 -3.71 -9.19
CA VAL A 242 -26.28 -3.53 -8.11
C VAL A 242 -26.31 -2.10 -7.60
N GLU A 243 -27.38 -1.73 -6.89
CA GLU A 243 -27.51 -0.42 -6.25
C GLU A 243 -26.65 -0.35 -4.97
N LEU A 244 -25.86 0.72 -4.83
CA LEU A 244 -25.11 1.01 -3.61
C LEU A 244 -26.05 1.57 -2.55
N LYS A 245 -25.94 1.04 -1.32
CA LYS A 245 -26.59 1.61 -0.12
C LYS A 245 -25.54 2.17 0.83
N PRO A 246 -25.05 3.40 0.63
CA PRO A 246 -24.02 3.98 1.47
C PRO A 246 -24.60 4.36 2.84
N TYR A 247 -23.85 4.10 3.90
CA TYR A 247 -24.14 4.56 5.25
C TYR A 247 -22.96 5.35 5.79
N HIS A 248 -23.09 6.68 5.82
CA HIS A 248 -22.01 7.57 6.21
C HIS A 248 -21.91 7.69 7.73
N VAL A 249 -20.71 7.47 8.26
CA VAL A 249 -20.41 7.53 9.69
C VAL A 249 -19.11 8.29 9.91
N SER A 250 -19.09 9.22 10.89
CA SER A 250 -17.88 9.99 11.15
C SER A 250 -16.69 9.09 11.49
N SER A 251 -15.50 9.45 11.01
CA SER A 251 -14.28 8.68 11.26
C SER A 251 -13.94 8.57 12.73
N GLU A 252 -14.23 9.62 13.52
CA GLU A 252 -14.03 9.64 14.96
C GLU A 252 -14.93 8.63 15.65
N PHE A 253 -16.25 8.65 15.35
CA PHE A 253 -17.17 7.66 15.91
C PHE A 253 -16.75 6.23 15.59
N LEU A 254 -16.38 5.95 14.33
CA LEU A 254 -15.90 4.62 13.93
C LEU A 254 -14.66 4.20 14.73
N SER A 255 -13.74 5.13 14.98
CA SER A 255 -12.53 4.87 15.78
C SER A 255 -12.86 4.54 17.24
N ASP A 256 -13.88 5.22 17.81
CA ASP A 256 -14.25 5.04 19.22
C ASP A 256 -15.00 3.73 19.49
N VAL A 257 -15.70 3.18 18.47
CA VAL A 257 -16.57 1.99 18.64
C VAL A 257 -15.99 0.74 17.97
N SER A 258 -14.75 0.77 17.52
CA SER A 258 -14.12 -0.31 16.78
C SER A 258 -12.94 -0.92 17.54
N ASP A 259 -12.82 -2.25 17.49
CA ASP A 259 -11.62 -2.98 17.90
C ASP A 259 -10.51 -2.96 16.83
N TYR A 260 -10.79 -2.39 15.65
CA TYR A 260 -9.81 -2.17 14.58
C TYR A 260 -9.06 -0.85 14.81
N ASP A 261 -7.79 -0.75 14.38
CA ASP A 261 -7.04 0.53 14.39
C ASP A 261 -7.56 1.51 13.33
N LEU A 262 -8.82 1.96 13.52
CA LEU A 262 -9.43 2.96 12.64
C LEU A 262 -8.93 4.38 12.93
N THR A 263 -8.42 4.66 14.13
CA THR A 263 -7.76 5.95 14.42
C THR A 263 -6.56 6.15 13.52
N GLY A 264 -5.66 5.18 13.45
CA GLY A 264 -4.50 5.23 12.56
C GLY A 264 -4.91 5.27 11.10
N SER A 265 -5.72 4.33 10.67
CA SER A 265 -6.03 4.13 9.24
C SER A 265 -7.00 5.18 8.67
N LEU A 266 -7.90 5.77 9.45
CA LEU A 266 -8.82 6.81 9.02
C LEU A 266 -8.29 8.20 9.40
N THR A 267 -8.28 8.56 10.68
CA THR A 267 -7.87 9.90 11.13
C THR A 267 -6.41 10.20 10.76
N GLY A 268 -5.54 9.19 10.88
CA GLY A 268 -4.13 9.28 10.50
C GLY A 268 -3.86 9.17 9.00
N ASP A 269 -4.86 8.87 8.17
CA ASP A 269 -4.64 8.69 6.73
C ASP A 269 -5.91 8.97 5.90
N LYS A 270 -6.84 8.03 5.77
CA LYS A 270 -7.90 7.99 4.75
C LYS A 270 -9.02 9.05 4.93
N ALA A 271 -9.18 9.61 6.14
CA ALA A 271 -10.14 10.69 6.38
C ALA A 271 -9.64 12.07 5.89
N GLN A 272 -8.42 12.16 5.36
CA GLN A 272 -7.83 13.39 4.87
C GLN A 272 -7.83 13.42 3.34
N THR A 273 -8.19 14.57 2.76
CA THR A 273 -8.01 14.77 1.30
C THR A 273 -6.52 14.81 0.96
N VAL A 274 -6.11 13.97 0.01
CA VAL A 274 -4.74 13.94 -0.52
C VAL A 274 -4.74 13.82 -2.04
N VAL A 275 -4.02 14.71 -2.70
CA VAL A 275 -3.74 14.72 -4.13
C VAL A 275 -2.24 14.83 -4.30
N PHE A 276 -1.64 14.00 -5.14
CA PHE A 276 -0.19 13.94 -5.26
C PHE A 276 0.31 14.65 -6.53
N ASP A 277 1.37 15.45 -6.39
CA ASP A 277 2.10 15.99 -7.53
C ASP A 277 3.17 15.00 -8.00
N ASN A 278 2.89 14.27 -9.08
CA ASN A 278 3.78 13.29 -9.67
C ASN A 278 4.90 13.88 -10.56
N SER A 279 5.14 15.19 -10.54
CA SER A 279 6.13 15.84 -11.40
C SER A 279 7.55 15.30 -11.19
N LYS A 280 7.92 14.96 -9.95
CA LYS A 280 9.24 14.43 -9.62
C LYS A 280 9.48 13.05 -10.25
N ILE A 281 8.58 12.11 -10.03
CA ILE A 281 8.72 10.76 -10.61
C ILE A 281 8.68 10.81 -12.14
N LYS A 282 7.80 11.60 -12.76
CA LYS A 282 7.71 11.76 -14.21
C LYS A 282 8.97 12.37 -14.85
N ARG A 283 9.67 13.24 -14.12
CA ARG A 283 10.96 13.79 -14.58
C ARG A 283 12.07 12.75 -14.57
N ILE A 284 12.10 11.85 -13.59
CA ILE A 284 13.16 10.85 -13.43
C ILE A 284 12.83 9.58 -14.26
N VAL A 285 11.55 9.27 -14.40
CA VAL A 285 11.03 8.12 -15.14
C VAL A 285 9.99 8.63 -16.15
N PRO A 286 10.42 9.18 -17.29
CA PRO A 286 9.50 9.81 -18.27
C PRO A 286 8.46 8.88 -18.86
N GLU A 287 8.72 7.56 -18.87
CA GLU A 287 7.75 6.53 -19.30
C GLU A 287 6.66 6.26 -18.25
N PHE A 288 6.82 6.74 -17.02
CA PHE A 288 5.79 6.57 -16.00
C PHE A 288 4.55 7.37 -16.35
N LYS A 289 3.47 6.65 -16.54
CA LYS A 289 2.12 7.17 -16.71
C LYS A 289 1.16 6.15 -16.12
N ALA A 290 0.39 6.56 -15.14
CA ALA A 290 -0.72 5.74 -14.65
C ALA A 290 -1.79 5.65 -15.75
N LYS A 291 -2.12 4.43 -16.17
CA LYS A 291 -3.02 4.13 -17.29
C LYS A 291 -4.30 3.44 -16.84
N VAL A 292 -4.27 2.82 -15.68
CA VAL A 292 -5.42 2.12 -15.13
C VAL A 292 -6.30 3.15 -14.41
N HIS A 293 -7.40 3.54 -15.05
CA HIS A 293 -8.41 4.40 -14.44
C HIS A 293 -9.12 3.70 -13.30
N VAL A 294 -9.56 4.45 -12.29
CA VAL A 294 -10.18 3.93 -11.06
C VAL A 294 -11.32 2.95 -11.37
N GLU A 295 -12.27 3.35 -12.20
CA GLU A 295 -13.42 2.50 -12.54
C GLU A 295 -13.02 1.20 -13.23
N GLN A 296 -12.04 1.26 -14.14
CA GLN A 296 -11.56 0.07 -14.84
C GLN A 296 -10.79 -0.86 -13.90
N GLY A 297 -9.93 -0.30 -13.06
CA GLY A 297 -9.15 -1.08 -12.10
C GLY A 297 -10.04 -1.77 -11.07
N ILE A 298 -11.02 -1.06 -10.52
CA ILE A 298 -12.01 -1.64 -9.58
C ILE A 298 -12.83 -2.74 -10.26
N ARG A 299 -13.29 -2.54 -11.50
CA ARG A 299 -14.02 -3.55 -12.25
C ARG A 299 -13.19 -4.81 -12.44
N ASN A 300 -11.96 -4.68 -12.89
CA ASN A 300 -11.05 -5.82 -13.07
C ASN A 300 -10.83 -6.57 -11.76
N THR A 301 -10.66 -5.84 -10.64
CA THR A 301 -10.50 -6.45 -9.31
C THR A 301 -11.77 -7.18 -8.87
N VAL A 302 -12.95 -6.60 -9.04
CA VAL A 302 -14.23 -7.25 -8.72
C VAL A 302 -14.41 -8.52 -9.53
N GLU A 303 -14.19 -8.47 -10.86
CA GLU A 303 -14.28 -9.64 -11.74
C GLU A 303 -13.29 -10.75 -11.33
N TYR A 304 -12.07 -10.36 -10.98
CA TYR A 304 -11.07 -11.31 -10.49
C TYR A 304 -11.49 -11.96 -9.17
N VAL A 305 -11.89 -11.16 -8.17
CA VAL A 305 -12.33 -11.66 -6.86
C VAL A 305 -13.51 -12.63 -7.00
N LEU A 306 -14.50 -12.30 -7.85
CA LEU A 306 -15.67 -13.15 -8.06
C LEU A 306 -15.33 -14.48 -8.77
N SER A 307 -14.26 -14.50 -9.57
CA SER A 307 -13.80 -15.71 -10.28
C SER A 307 -12.77 -16.55 -9.50
N HIS A 308 -12.27 -16.04 -8.35
CA HIS A 308 -11.22 -16.66 -7.55
C HIS A 308 -11.67 -16.87 -6.10
N PRO A 309 -12.20 -18.08 -5.76
CA PRO A 309 -12.71 -18.37 -4.42
C PRO A 309 -11.72 -18.11 -3.28
N GLU A 310 -10.42 -18.24 -3.55
CA GLU A 310 -9.38 -17.96 -2.58
C GLU A 310 -9.30 -16.49 -2.15
N CYS A 311 -9.88 -15.58 -2.94
CA CYS A 311 -10.00 -14.16 -2.59
C CYS A 311 -11.31 -13.83 -1.84
N GLN A 312 -12.23 -14.82 -1.75
CA GLN A 312 -13.55 -14.65 -1.17
C GLN A 312 -13.57 -15.03 0.32
N ILE A 313 -12.67 -14.41 1.09
CA ILE A 313 -12.57 -14.69 2.52
C ILE A 313 -13.59 -13.85 3.27
N GLU A 314 -14.60 -14.52 3.84
CA GLU A 314 -15.64 -13.87 4.64
C GLU A 314 -15.10 -13.37 5.98
N ASP A 315 -15.71 -12.31 6.51
CA ASP A 315 -15.43 -11.73 7.82
C ASP A 315 -16.75 -11.47 8.57
N PRO A 316 -17.35 -12.54 9.15
CA PRO A 316 -18.62 -12.40 9.85
C PRO A 316 -18.58 -11.43 11.04
N GLU A 317 -17.44 -11.34 11.74
CA GLU A 317 -17.27 -10.41 12.85
C GLU A 317 -17.41 -8.96 12.38
N PHE A 318 -16.81 -8.65 11.23
CA PHE A 318 -16.93 -7.34 10.61
C PHE A 318 -18.35 -7.08 10.08
N ASP A 319 -19.01 -8.09 9.49
CA ASP A 319 -20.40 -7.97 9.03
C ASP A 319 -21.34 -7.62 10.19
N GLU A 320 -21.27 -8.36 11.29
CA GLU A 320 -22.04 -8.11 12.50
C GLU A 320 -21.73 -6.74 13.16
N TRP A 321 -20.45 -6.35 13.14
CA TRP A 321 -20.05 -5.03 13.64
C TRP A 321 -20.69 -3.91 12.83
N CYS A 322 -20.70 -4.02 11.50
CA CYS A 322 -21.38 -3.06 10.63
C CYS A 322 -22.87 -2.95 10.97
N ASP A 323 -23.55 -4.10 11.12
CA ASP A 323 -24.98 -4.12 11.45
C ASP A 323 -25.24 -3.48 12.82
N ARG A 324 -24.44 -3.78 13.86
CA ARG A 324 -24.55 -3.13 15.18
C ARG A 324 -24.37 -1.62 15.14
N VAL A 325 -23.38 -1.12 14.38
CA VAL A 325 -23.13 0.32 14.24
C VAL A 325 -24.31 0.99 13.56
N ILE A 326 -24.82 0.44 12.48
CA ILE A 326 -25.93 0.99 11.71
C ILE A 326 -27.22 0.99 12.56
N ASP A 327 -27.54 -0.12 13.21
CA ASP A 327 -28.74 -0.24 14.05
C ASP A 327 -28.72 0.73 15.24
N ALA A 328 -27.55 0.90 15.87
CA ALA A 328 -27.41 1.85 16.97
C ALA A 328 -27.67 3.29 16.52
N LEU A 329 -27.14 3.70 15.37
CA LEU A 329 -27.32 5.03 14.80
C LEU A 329 -28.76 5.24 14.32
N GLU A 330 -29.41 4.25 13.70
CA GLU A 330 -30.82 4.32 13.32
C GLU A 330 -31.75 4.41 14.55
N ASN A 331 -31.44 3.71 15.63
CA ASN A 331 -32.16 3.84 16.89
C ASN A 331 -31.97 5.23 17.52
N ALA A 332 -30.77 5.79 17.49
CA ALA A 332 -30.53 7.17 17.95
C ALA A 332 -31.36 8.19 17.14
N LYS A 333 -31.44 8.04 15.81
CA LYS A 333 -32.27 8.88 14.94
C LYS A 333 -33.78 8.82 15.37
N LYS A 334 -34.28 7.61 15.65
CA LYS A 334 -35.68 7.44 16.12
C LYS A 334 -35.93 8.18 17.45
N ILE A 335 -34.99 8.08 18.39
CA ILE A 335 -35.09 8.77 19.70
C ILE A 335 -35.09 10.30 19.54
N ILE A 336 -34.27 10.84 18.63
CA ILE A 336 -34.18 12.28 18.37
C ILE A 336 -35.42 12.81 17.66
N ASN A 337 -36.03 12.03 16.79
CA ASN A 337 -37.18 12.44 16.00
C ASN A 337 -38.52 12.26 16.71
N GLY A 338 -38.55 11.62 17.91
CA GLY A 338 -39.74 11.41 18.77
C GLY A 338 -40.48 10.17 18.35
#